data_bb47d4e726610e22930f5e653c93e213
#
_entry.id   bb47d4e726610e22930f5e653c93e213
#
_cell.length_a   1.000
_cell.length_b   1.000
_cell.length_c   1.000
_cell.angle_alpha   90.00
_cell.angle_beta   90.00
_cell.angle_gamma   90.00
#
_symmetry.space_group_name_H-M   'P 1'
#
loop_
_entity.id
_entity.type
_entity.pdbx_description
1 polymer ?
#
loop_
_entity_poly.entity_id
_entity_poly.type
_entity_poly.pdbx_seq_one_letter_code
_entity_poly.pdbx_strand_id
1 'polypeptide(L)'
;SLILNGKQLASIISAEIAQQTAVLAIKPRLAIILVGNNLASEIYIRNKISCAKSLNIETQLIRLPSTATKNNILEIIKSLNEDPTINGIIVQAPLPNKNFQETVFEAIDPRKDVDGFTPANIGRLCNGNRNCLVACTPLGIWKLLSYYNISLSGKHVVILGRSRIVGRPLSILLSQKFEGCNATVTVCNSQTKHLAEIINLFFVLV
;
A
#
# COMPACT_ATOMS: atom_id res chain seq x y z
N SER A 1 2.89 27.64 -10.25
CA SER A 1 2.58 26.20 -10.19
C SER A 1 2.80 25.69 -8.78
N LEU A 2 1.86 24.94 -8.21
CA LEU A 2 2.00 24.30 -6.92
C LEU A 2 2.76 22.98 -7.11
N ILE A 3 3.84 22.79 -6.34
CA ILE A 3 4.58 21.51 -6.29
C ILE A 3 4.18 20.80 -5.00
N LEU A 4 3.65 19.58 -5.13
CA LEU A 4 3.30 18.74 -4.01
C LEU A 4 4.54 18.00 -3.48
N ASN A 5 5.12 18.48 -2.37
CA ASN A 5 6.34 17.92 -1.80
C ASN A 5 6.06 16.72 -0.90
N GLY A 6 6.11 15.51 -1.48
CA GLY A 6 5.89 14.27 -0.75
C GLY A 6 6.95 13.96 0.32
N LYS A 7 8.19 14.43 0.15
CA LYS A 7 9.25 14.24 1.16
C LYS A 7 8.94 15.03 2.44
N GLN A 8 8.44 16.24 2.30
CA GLN A 8 8.04 17.06 3.44
C GLN A 8 6.91 16.38 4.21
N LEU A 9 5.86 15.95 3.52
CA LEU A 9 4.76 15.23 4.17
C LEU A 9 5.23 13.94 4.84
N ALA A 10 6.08 13.15 4.16
CA ALA A 10 6.63 11.93 4.74
C ALA A 10 7.43 12.19 6.02
N SER A 11 8.20 13.29 6.08
CA SER A 11 8.94 13.69 7.28
C SER A 11 8.01 14.02 8.44
N ILE A 12 6.92 14.75 8.18
CA ILE A 12 5.92 15.11 9.21
C ILE A 12 5.25 13.84 9.77
N ILE A 13 4.73 12.96 8.88
CA ILE A 13 4.09 11.71 9.28
C ILE A 13 5.07 10.81 10.05
N SER A 14 6.33 10.75 9.62
CA SER A 14 7.35 9.97 10.30
C SER A 14 7.61 10.48 11.72
N ALA A 15 7.67 11.81 11.92
CA ALA A 15 7.83 12.38 13.25
C ALA A 15 6.65 12.06 14.18
N GLU A 16 5.42 12.15 13.66
CA GLU A 16 4.20 11.79 14.40
C GLU A 16 4.21 10.30 14.81
N ILE A 17 4.54 9.40 13.88
CA ILE A 17 4.61 7.96 14.16
C ILE A 17 5.72 7.68 15.19
N ALA A 18 6.90 8.29 15.05
CA ALA A 18 8.00 8.10 15.99
C ALA A 18 7.63 8.53 17.42
N GLN A 19 6.87 9.62 17.59
CA GLN A 19 6.33 10.05 18.88
C GLN A 19 5.33 9.04 19.44
N GLN A 20 4.40 8.55 18.62
CA GLN A 20 3.41 7.56 19.03
C GLN A 20 4.05 6.23 19.44
N THR A 21 5.04 5.77 18.69
CA THR A 21 5.71 4.49 18.96
C THR A 21 6.69 4.58 20.13
N ALA A 22 7.24 5.76 20.43
CA ALA A 22 8.17 5.96 21.55
C ALA A 22 7.53 5.66 22.91
N VAL A 23 6.23 5.87 23.05
CA VAL A 23 5.49 5.68 24.32
C VAL A 23 4.89 4.29 24.47
N LEU A 24 5.01 3.43 23.44
CA LEU A 24 4.50 2.06 23.51
C LEU A 24 5.40 1.18 24.39
N ALA A 25 4.81 0.46 25.33
CA ALA A 25 5.52 -0.49 26.18
C ALA A 25 6.09 -1.67 25.36
N ILE A 26 5.41 -2.06 24.29
CA ILE A 26 5.83 -3.10 23.36
C ILE A 26 5.96 -2.45 21.98
N LYS A 27 7.15 -2.58 21.36
CA LYS A 27 7.38 -2.03 20.02
C LYS A 27 6.63 -2.86 18.98
N PRO A 28 6.00 -2.20 18.00
CA PRO A 28 5.41 -2.91 16.87
C PRO A 28 6.48 -3.70 16.10
N ARG A 29 6.13 -4.89 15.60
CA ARG A 29 7.02 -5.74 14.84
C ARG A 29 6.45 -6.03 13.45
N LEU A 30 7.26 -5.78 12.42
CA LEU A 30 6.97 -5.98 11.01
C LEU A 30 7.77 -7.16 10.47
N ALA A 31 7.09 -8.19 9.98
CA ALA A 31 7.72 -9.28 9.24
C ALA A 31 7.76 -8.95 7.75
N ILE A 32 8.93 -9.15 7.13
CA ILE A 32 9.15 -8.92 5.69
C ILE A 32 9.66 -10.22 5.09
N ILE A 33 8.94 -10.77 4.13
CA ILE A 33 9.33 -11.98 3.39
C ILE A 33 9.91 -11.53 2.04
N LEU A 34 11.15 -11.93 1.75
CA LEU A 34 11.81 -11.75 0.47
C LEU A 34 12.08 -13.11 -0.16
N VAL A 35 11.60 -13.31 -1.39
CA VAL A 35 11.86 -14.53 -2.17
C VAL A 35 12.79 -14.20 -3.33
N GLY A 36 13.91 -14.88 -3.39
CA GLY A 36 14.97 -14.61 -4.38
C GLY A 36 15.84 -13.43 -4.03
N ASN A 37 16.57 -12.91 -5.03
CA ASN A 37 17.63 -11.91 -4.86
C ASN A 37 17.50 -10.73 -5.84
N ASN A 38 16.29 -10.30 -6.14
CA ASN A 38 16.06 -9.16 -7.02
C ASN A 38 16.63 -7.87 -6.41
N LEU A 39 17.56 -7.22 -7.12
CA LEU A 39 18.29 -6.03 -6.64
C LEU A 39 17.37 -4.87 -6.28
N ALA A 40 16.32 -4.62 -7.06
CA ALA A 40 15.37 -3.57 -6.74
C ALA A 40 14.61 -3.86 -5.44
N SER A 41 14.19 -5.13 -5.24
CA SER A 41 13.55 -5.57 -4.00
C SER A 41 14.45 -5.41 -2.80
N GLU A 42 15.75 -5.71 -2.93
CA GLU A 42 16.74 -5.52 -1.87
C GLU A 42 16.90 -4.05 -1.45
N ILE A 43 16.90 -3.14 -2.42
CA ILE A 43 16.97 -1.69 -2.15
C ILE A 43 15.72 -1.24 -1.39
N TYR A 44 14.53 -1.66 -1.85
CA TYR A 44 13.27 -1.32 -1.20
C TYR A 44 13.18 -1.85 0.23
N ILE A 45 13.63 -3.08 0.46
CA ILE A 45 13.64 -3.68 1.81
C ILE A 45 14.60 -2.95 2.73
N ARG A 46 15.83 -2.61 2.27
CA ARG A 46 16.76 -1.82 3.07
C ARG A 46 16.15 -0.48 3.50
N ASN A 47 15.48 0.20 2.58
CA ASN A 47 14.82 1.47 2.88
C ASN A 47 13.66 1.28 3.88
N LYS A 48 12.85 0.22 3.72
CA LYS A 48 11.76 -0.12 4.67
C LYS A 48 12.32 -0.40 6.06
N ILE A 49 13.37 -1.21 6.17
CA ILE A 49 14.01 -1.53 7.46
C ILE A 49 14.62 -0.29 8.11
N SER A 50 15.32 0.54 7.34
CA SER A 50 15.88 1.79 7.85
C SER A 50 14.79 2.74 8.35
N CYS A 51 13.72 2.89 7.61
CA CYS A 51 12.56 3.69 8.01
C CYS A 51 11.89 3.12 9.27
N ALA A 52 11.61 1.82 9.31
CA ALA A 52 11.01 1.17 10.47
C ALA A 52 11.86 1.39 11.74
N LYS A 53 13.18 1.24 11.63
CA LYS A 53 14.10 1.49 12.74
C LYS A 53 14.01 2.93 13.27
N SER A 54 13.93 3.92 12.38
CA SER A 54 13.77 5.35 12.77
C SER A 54 12.43 5.65 13.42
N LEU A 55 11.45 4.76 13.25
CA LEU A 55 10.11 4.85 13.79
C LEU A 55 9.88 3.94 15.02
N ASN A 56 10.93 3.41 15.64
CA ASN A 56 10.86 2.44 16.74
C ASN A 56 10.02 1.18 16.41
N ILE A 57 9.98 0.77 15.16
CA ILE A 57 9.33 -0.45 14.69
C ILE A 57 10.39 -1.52 14.49
N GLU A 58 10.25 -2.66 15.14
CA GLU A 58 11.12 -3.80 14.93
C GLU A 58 10.83 -4.47 13.59
N THR A 59 11.87 -5.03 12.96
CA THR A 59 11.70 -5.74 11.69
C THR A 59 12.29 -7.14 11.76
N GLN A 60 11.55 -8.11 11.22
CA GLN A 60 12.02 -9.49 11.03
C GLN A 60 12.08 -9.76 9.52
N LEU A 61 13.30 -9.86 8.97
CA LEU A 61 13.49 -10.19 7.56
C LEU A 61 13.66 -11.70 7.38
N ILE A 62 12.78 -12.30 6.60
CA ILE A 62 12.78 -13.71 6.25
C ILE A 62 13.18 -13.83 4.78
N ARG A 63 14.30 -14.48 4.52
CA ARG A 63 14.83 -14.69 3.16
C ARG A 63 14.58 -16.11 2.70
N LEU A 64 14.00 -16.24 1.53
CA LEU A 64 13.78 -17.51 0.86
C LEU A 64 14.54 -17.54 -0.47
N PRO A 65 15.05 -18.69 -0.89
CA PRO A 65 15.68 -18.84 -2.20
C PRO A 65 14.65 -18.63 -3.31
N SER A 66 15.11 -18.28 -4.51
CA SER A 66 14.24 -18.14 -5.70
C SER A 66 13.54 -19.44 -6.09
N THR A 67 14.04 -20.58 -5.62
CA THR A 67 13.47 -21.92 -5.80
C THR A 67 12.39 -22.28 -4.77
N ALA A 68 12.09 -21.39 -3.82
CA ALA A 68 11.09 -21.65 -2.80
C ALA A 68 9.73 -21.95 -3.45
N THR A 69 9.11 -23.01 -2.98
CA THR A 69 7.78 -23.42 -3.44
C THR A 69 6.70 -22.50 -2.87
N LYS A 70 5.53 -22.49 -3.50
CA LYS A 70 4.36 -21.80 -2.96
C LYS A 70 4.06 -22.25 -1.52
N ASN A 71 4.14 -23.55 -1.24
CA ASN A 71 3.86 -24.12 0.08
C ASN A 71 4.86 -23.60 1.14
N ASN A 72 6.15 -23.51 0.82
CA ASN A 72 7.13 -22.95 1.77
C ASN A 72 6.77 -21.51 2.17
N ILE A 73 6.32 -20.69 1.21
CA ILE A 73 5.90 -19.31 1.50
C ILE A 73 4.63 -19.29 2.37
N LEU A 74 3.64 -20.14 2.04
CA LEU A 74 2.38 -20.22 2.76
C LEU A 74 2.55 -20.71 4.22
N GLU A 75 3.43 -21.67 4.47
CA GLU A 75 3.76 -22.14 5.81
C GLU A 75 4.35 -21.03 6.68
N ILE A 76 5.26 -20.23 6.12
CA ILE A 76 5.82 -19.07 6.81
C ILE A 76 4.73 -18.03 7.11
N ILE A 77 3.89 -17.69 6.14
CA ILE A 77 2.79 -16.74 6.34
C ILE A 77 1.85 -17.25 7.44
N LYS A 78 1.52 -18.54 7.43
CA LYS A 78 0.69 -19.15 8.49
C LYS A 78 1.31 -18.95 9.86
N SER A 79 2.60 -19.28 10.03
CA SER A 79 3.31 -19.08 11.30
C SER A 79 3.31 -17.60 11.74
N LEU A 80 3.53 -16.67 10.82
CA LEU A 80 3.50 -15.23 11.13
C LEU A 80 2.09 -14.72 11.45
N ASN A 81 1.05 -15.28 10.84
CA ASN A 81 -0.33 -14.96 11.17
C ASN A 81 -0.68 -15.38 12.61
N GLU A 82 -0.19 -16.54 13.04
CA GLU A 82 -0.43 -17.12 14.37
C GLU A 82 0.46 -16.48 15.46
N ASP A 83 1.58 -15.83 15.10
CA ASP A 83 2.48 -15.18 16.05
C ASP A 83 1.88 -13.85 16.56
N PRO A 84 1.50 -13.76 17.86
CA PRO A 84 0.91 -12.55 18.43
C PRO A 84 1.91 -11.38 18.53
N THR A 85 3.21 -11.63 18.41
CA THR A 85 4.24 -10.58 18.45
C THR A 85 4.41 -9.87 17.11
N ILE A 86 3.89 -10.44 16.02
CA ILE A 86 3.93 -9.85 14.68
C ILE A 86 2.67 -9.02 14.44
N ASN A 87 2.84 -7.72 14.22
CA ASN A 87 1.75 -6.77 14.00
C ASN A 87 1.48 -6.50 12.50
N GLY A 88 2.47 -6.71 11.65
CA GLY A 88 2.33 -6.52 10.21
C GLY A 88 3.17 -7.51 9.41
N ILE A 89 2.70 -7.87 8.22
CA ILE A 89 3.37 -8.79 7.29
C ILE A 89 3.45 -8.13 5.92
N ILE A 90 4.64 -8.17 5.32
CA ILE A 90 4.89 -7.78 3.93
C ILE A 90 5.48 -8.98 3.20
N VAL A 91 4.91 -9.32 2.05
CA VAL A 91 5.58 -10.18 1.07
C VAL A 91 6.07 -9.29 -0.06
N GLN A 92 7.40 -9.12 -0.14
CA GLN A 92 7.99 -8.20 -1.10
C GLN A 92 7.78 -8.67 -2.54
N ALA A 93 7.03 -7.91 -3.32
CA ALA A 93 6.86 -8.11 -4.76
C ALA A 93 8.03 -7.49 -5.56
N PRO A 94 8.30 -8.01 -6.76
CA PRO A 94 7.66 -9.17 -7.39
C PRO A 94 8.18 -10.49 -6.85
N LEU A 95 7.33 -11.51 -6.81
CA LEU A 95 7.78 -12.88 -6.57
C LEU A 95 8.45 -13.46 -7.83
N PRO A 96 9.48 -14.33 -7.70
CA PRO A 96 10.09 -15.00 -8.85
C PRO A 96 9.06 -15.74 -9.72
N ASN A 97 8.14 -16.45 -9.10
CA ASN A 97 6.99 -17.02 -9.77
C ASN A 97 5.74 -16.14 -9.53
N LYS A 98 5.36 -15.38 -10.55
CA LYS A 98 4.22 -14.46 -10.49
C LYS A 98 2.87 -15.17 -10.24
N ASN A 99 2.75 -16.45 -10.60
CA ASN A 99 1.53 -17.22 -10.36
C ASN A 99 1.27 -17.50 -8.88
N PHE A 100 2.26 -17.35 -8.01
CA PHE A 100 2.09 -17.51 -6.58
C PHE A 100 1.54 -16.25 -5.91
N GLN A 101 1.71 -15.09 -6.52
CA GLN A 101 1.52 -13.79 -5.87
C GLN A 101 0.10 -13.61 -5.33
N GLU A 102 -0.91 -14.01 -6.08
CA GLU A 102 -2.30 -13.89 -5.65
C GLU A 102 -2.57 -14.73 -4.39
N THR A 103 -2.32 -16.04 -4.48
CA THR A 103 -2.51 -16.96 -3.36
C THR A 103 -1.70 -16.57 -2.11
N VAL A 104 -0.47 -16.07 -2.32
CA VAL A 104 0.42 -15.65 -1.23
C VAL A 104 -0.12 -14.40 -0.53
N PHE A 105 -0.60 -13.41 -1.28
CA PHE A 105 -1.19 -12.21 -0.67
C PHE A 105 -2.50 -12.52 0.06
N GLU A 106 -3.33 -13.39 -0.50
CA GLU A 106 -4.59 -13.81 0.12
C GLU A 106 -4.41 -14.59 1.44
N ALA A 107 -3.26 -15.23 1.61
CA ALA A 107 -2.96 -16.00 2.81
C ALA A 107 -2.58 -15.13 4.03
N ILE A 108 -2.29 -13.84 3.85
CA ILE A 108 -1.97 -12.93 4.94
C ILE A 108 -3.25 -12.62 5.73
N ASP A 109 -3.17 -12.67 7.07
CA ASP A 109 -4.28 -12.20 7.90
C ASP A 109 -4.60 -10.74 7.57
N PRO A 110 -5.85 -10.41 7.18
CA PRO A 110 -6.23 -9.04 6.82
C PRO A 110 -5.91 -7.98 7.88
N ARG A 111 -5.78 -8.37 9.15
CA ARG A 111 -5.40 -7.50 10.26
C ARG A 111 -3.90 -7.19 10.28
N LYS A 112 -3.08 -8.02 9.63
CA LYS A 112 -1.61 -7.89 9.52
C LYS A 112 -1.16 -7.50 8.10
N ASP A 113 -2.08 -7.36 7.15
CA ASP A 113 -1.83 -7.00 5.75
C ASP A 113 -1.54 -5.49 5.63
N VAL A 114 -0.34 -5.09 5.99
CA VAL A 114 0.03 -3.67 5.99
C VAL A 114 0.18 -3.05 4.59
N ASP A 115 0.26 -3.86 3.55
CA ASP A 115 0.22 -3.39 2.16
C ASP A 115 -1.21 -3.18 1.63
N GLY A 116 -2.24 -3.71 2.31
CA GLY A 116 -3.65 -3.57 1.94
C GLY A 116 -4.03 -4.34 0.67
N PHE A 117 -3.41 -5.49 0.41
CA PHE A 117 -3.59 -6.24 -0.84
C PHE A 117 -4.56 -7.43 -0.72
N THR A 118 -4.95 -7.79 0.50
CA THR A 118 -5.89 -8.89 0.69
C THR A 118 -7.29 -8.55 0.15
N PRO A 119 -8.00 -9.53 -0.44
CA PRO A 119 -9.38 -9.33 -0.90
C PRO A 119 -10.30 -8.81 0.20
N ALA A 120 -10.06 -9.19 1.45
CA ALA A 120 -10.84 -8.71 2.58
C ALA A 120 -10.68 -7.20 2.81
N ASN A 121 -9.45 -6.66 2.77
CA ASN A 121 -9.22 -5.22 2.91
C ASN A 121 -9.75 -4.44 1.71
N ILE A 122 -9.53 -4.95 0.49
CA ILE A 122 -10.09 -4.34 -0.73
C ILE A 122 -11.63 -4.36 -0.69
N GLY A 123 -12.24 -5.47 -0.28
CA GLY A 123 -13.69 -5.57 -0.15
C GLY A 123 -14.27 -4.61 0.90
N ARG A 124 -13.61 -4.45 2.04
CA ARG A 124 -13.98 -3.46 3.06
C ARG A 124 -13.88 -2.04 2.50
N LEU A 125 -12.79 -1.73 1.77
CA LEU A 125 -12.63 -0.44 1.12
C LEU A 125 -13.77 -0.18 0.11
N CYS A 126 -14.10 -1.17 -0.74
CA CYS A 126 -15.22 -1.08 -1.69
C CYS A 126 -16.55 -0.76 -1.01
N ASN A 127 -16.79 -1.35 0.16
CA ASN A 127 -18.00 -1.13 0.95
C ASN A 127 -17.99 0.18 1.77
N GLY A 128 -16.98 1.02 1.61
CA GLY A 128 -16.84 2.26 2.38
C GLY A 128 -16.51 2.06 3.85
N ASN A 129 -16.05 0.87 4.24
CA ASN A 129 -15.65 0.59 5.61
C ASN A 129 -14.24 1.16 5.87
N ARG A 130 -14.14 2.11 6.81
CA ARG A 130 -12.86 2.72 7.20
C ARG A 130 -11.96 1.80 8.02
N ASN A 131 -12.49 0.71 8.56
CA ASN A 131 -11.74 -0.29 9.31
C ASN A 131 -11.07 -1.30 8.37
N CYS A 132 -10.30 -0.79 7.40
CA CYS A 132 -9.51 -1.58 6.48
C CYS A 132 -8.11 -0.98 6.31
N LEU A 133 -7.15 -1.82 6.00
CA LEU A 133 -5.83 -1.38 5.58
C LEU A 133 -5.91 -1.05 4.09
N VAL A 134 -5.58 0.19 3.75
CA VAL A 134 -5.62 0.70 2.37
C VAL A 134 -4.23 0.58 1.77
N ALA A 135 -4.14 0.18 0.50
CA ALA A 135 -2.88 0.09 -0.21
C ALA A 135 -2.05 1.38 -0.07
N CYS A 136 -0.75 1.22 0.24
CA CYS A 136 0.11 2.32 0.67
C CYS A 136 0.21 3.47 -0.34
N THR A 137 0.37 3.17 -1.64
CA THR A 137 0.47 4.22 -2.68
C THR A 137 -0.83 5.02 -2.84
N PRO A 138 -2.01 4.40 -2.97
CA PRO A 138 -3.29 5.11 -2.93
C PRO A 138 -3.48 5.98 -1.68
N LEU A 139 -3.17 5.42 -0.51
CA LEU A 139 -3.26 6.16 0.74
C LEU A 139 -2.31 7.37 0.78
N GLY A 140 -1.08 7.19 0.29
CA GLY A 140 -0.09 8.27 0.19
C GLY A 140 -0.52 9.39 -0.75
N ILE A 141 -1.11 9.05 -1.90
CA ILE A 141 -1.66 10.03 -2.84
C ILE A 141 -2.78 10.83 -2.18
N TRP A 142 -3.75 10.15 -1.56
CA TRP A 142 -4.84 10.83 -0.85
C TRP A 142 -4.34 11.73 0.27
N LYS A 143 -3.41 11.25 1.11
CA LYS A 143 -2.81 12.07 2.17
C LYS A 143 -2.08 13.29 1.63
N LEU A 144 -1.39 13.14 0.49
CA LEU A 144 -0.69 14.26 -0.15
C LEU A 144 -1.66 15.33 -0.64
N LEU A 145 -2.73 14.93 -1.31
CA LEU A 145 -3.78 15.83 -1.76
C LEU A 145 -4.45 16.54 -0.58
N SER A 146 -4.77 15.80 0.47
CA SER A 146 -5.38 16.34 1.69
C SER A 146 -4.45 17.33 2.42
N TYR A 147 -3.15 17.03 2.51
CA TYR A 147 -2.17 17.92 3.13
C TYR A 147 -2.08 19.29 2.44
N TYR A 148 -2.23 19.31 1.12
CA TYR A 148 -2.27 20.56 0.34
C TYR A 148 -3.68 21.15 0.18
N ASN A 149 -4.66 20.68 0.95
CA ASN A 149 -6.05 21.13 0.92
C ASN A 149 -6.70 21.03 -0.47
N ILE A 150 -6.29 20.04 -1.28
CA ILE A 150 -6.88 19.77 -2.59
C ILE A 150 -8.12 18.90 -2.39
N SER A 151 -9.27 19.53 -2.29
CA SER A 151 -10.55 18.82 -2.21
C SER A 151 -10.95 18.23 -3.56
N LEU A 152 -11.32 16.96 -3.55
CA LEU A 152 -11.77 16.22 -4.73
C LEU A 152 -13.31 16.15 -4.84
N SER A 153 -14.03 16.64 -3.84
CA SER A 153 -15.50 16.58 -3.83
C SER A 153 -16.09 17.29 -5.05
N GLY A 154 -16.86 16.55 -5.85
CA GLY A 154 -17.44 17.02 -7.09
C GLY A 154 -16.46 17.25 -8.25
N LYS A 155 -15.18 16.87 -8.08
CA LYS A 155 -14.15 16.99 -9.11
C LYS A 155 -14.04 15.72 -9.94
N HIS A 156 -13.51 15.86 -11.16
CA HIS A 156 -13.22 14.73 -12.03
C HIS A 156 -11.75 14.35 -11.91
N VAL A 157 -11.50 13.10 -11.52
CA VAL A 157 -10.15 12.51 -11.40
C VAL A 157 -9.98 11.47 -12.49
N VAL A 158 -8.86 11.53 -13.21
CA VAL A 158 -8.48 10.52 -14.20
C VAL A 158 -7.27 9.74 -13.69
N ILE A 159 -7.38 8.41 -13.67
CA ILE A 159 -6.33 7.50 -13.25
C ILE A 159 -5.82 6.71 -14.45
N LEU A 160 -4.52 6.81 -14.75
CA LEU A 160 -3.87 6.11 -15.84
C LEU A 160 -3.30 4.76 -15.35
N GLY A 161 -4.11 3.73 -15.43
CA GLY A 161 -3.76 2.38 -15.02
C GLY A 161 -4.80 1.75 -14.13
N ARG A 162 -4.84 0.42 -14.16
CA ARG A 162 -5.80 -0.39 -13.38
C ARG A 162 -5.13 -1.52 -12.62
N SER A 163 -3.91 -1.26 -12.11
CA SER A 163 -3.19 -2.25 -11.32
C SER A 163 -3.93 -2.56 -10.02
N ARG A 164 -3.76 -3.78 -9.51
CA ARG A 164 -4.37 -4.22 -8.23
C ARG A 164 -3.81 -3.45 -7.02
N ILE A 165 -2.59 -2.93 -7.14
CA ILE A 165 -1.86 -2.30 -6.04
C ILE A 165 -1.95 -0.77 -6.03
N VAL A 166 -2.33 -0.14 -7.15
CA VAL A 166 -2.46 1.32 -7.24
C VAL A 166 -3.78 1.74 -7.87
N GLY A 167 -3.97 1.53 -9.18
CA GLY A 167 -5.07 2.14 -9.91
C GLY A 167 -6.46 1.74 -9.39
N ARG A 168 -6.70 0.45 -9.17
CA ARG A 168 -7.98 -0.02 -8.62
C ARG A 168 -8.25 0.49 -7.20
N PRO A 169 -7.38 0.27 -6.21
CA PRO A 169 -7.65 0.76 -4.86
C PRO A 169 -7.70 2.30 -4.79
N LEU A 170 -6.96 3.01 -5.63
CA LEU A 170 -7.04 4.46 -5.71
C LEU A 170 -8.39 4.94 -6.24
N SER A 171 -8.90 4.31 -7.30
CA SER A 171 -10.20 4.69 -7.85
C SER A 171 -11.34 4.47 -6.85
N ILE A 172 -11.29 3.39 -6.11
CA ILE A 172 -12.24 3.09 -5.04
C ILE A 172 -12.11 4.13 -3.93
N LEU A 173 -10.89 4.39 -3.44
CA LEU A 173 -10.65 5.33 -2.35
C LEU A 173 -11.15 6.73 -2.68
N LEU A 174 -10.79 7.27 -3.85
CA LEU A 174 -11.11 8.65 -4.21
C LEU A 174 -12.59 8.86 -4.54
N SER A 175 -13.32 7.81 -4.92
CA SER A 175 -14.78 7.87 -5.13
C SER A 175 -15.60 7.71 -3.84
N GLN A 176 -14.97 7.37 -2.70
CA GLN A 176 -15.68 7.21 -1.43
C GLN A 176 -16.23 8.53 -0.90
N LYS A 177 -17.33 8.43 -0.16
CA LYS A 177 -17.99 9.57 0.49
C LYS A 177 -17.25 9.97 1.78
N PHE A 178 -15.97 10.32 1.64
CA PHE A 178 -15.10 10.78 2.74
C PHE A 178 -14.71 12.23 2.53
N GLU A 179 -14.27 12.86 3.61
CA GLU A 179 -13.62 14.16 3.56
C GLU A 179 -12.36 14.09 2.68
N GLY A 180 -12.21 15.05 1.76
CA GLY A 180 -11.12 15.09 0.79
C GLY A 180 -11.25 14.14 -0.41
N CYS A 181 -12.23 13.23 -0.42
CA CYS A 181 -12.58 12.33 -1.52
C CYS A 181 -13.89 12.79 -2.22
N ASN A 182 -14.76 11.87 -2.58
CA ASN A 182 -16.08 12.11 -3.21
C ASN A 182 -15.96 12.65 -4.65
N ALA A 183 -14.98 12.11 -5.38
CA ALA A 183 -14.70 12.44 -6.77
C ALA A 183 -15.52 11.60 -7.75
N THR A 184 -15.75 12.14 -8.95
CA THR A 184 -16.03 11.32 -10.14
C THR A 184 -14.70 10.77 -10.65
N VAL A 185 -14.57 9.46 -10.79
CA VAL A 185 -13.28 8.83 -11.15
C VAL A 185 -13.41 8.07 -12.46
N THR A 186 -12.53 8.40 -13.41
CA THR A 186 -12.36 7.66 -14.66
C THR A 186 -11.04 6.87 -14.61
N VAL A 187 -11.11 5.57 -14.86
CA VAL A 187 -9.92 4.70 -14.92
C VAL A 187 -9.60 4.38 -16.38
N CYS A 188 -8.48 4.88 -16.87
CA CYS A 188 -7.97 4.60 -18.19
C CYS A 188 -6.95 3.46 -18.18
N ASN A 189 -6.82 2.77 -19.30
CA ASN A 189 -5.89 1.66 -19.47
C ASN A 189 -5.35 1.61 -20.91
N SER A 190 -4.49 0.63 -21.22
CA SER A 190 -3.86 0.49 -22.54
C SER A 190 -4.84 0.30 -23.73
N GLN A 191 -6.10 0.01 -23.45
CA GLN A 191 -7.15 -0.14 -24.47
C GLN A 191 -8.07 1.10 -24.55
N THR A 192 -7.84 2.11 -23.72
CA THR A 192 -8.67 3.33 -23.71
C THR A 192 -8.46 4.10 -25.02
N LYS A 193 -9.54 4.28 -25.76
CA LYS A 193 -9.58 5.13 -26.96
C LYS A 193 -9.77 6.60 -26.54
N HIS A 194 -9.32 7.51 -27.40
CA HIS A 194 -9.48 8.97 -27.19
C HIS A 194 -8.94 9.48 -25.84
N LEU A 195 -7.82 8.88 -25.40
CA LEU A 195 -7.22 9.19 -24.09
C LEU A 195 -6.96 10.69 -23.90
N ALA A 196 -6.52 11.39 -24.93
CA ALA A 196 -6.26 12.84 -24.88
C ALA A 196 -7.52 13.65 -24.57
N GLU A 197 -8.66 13.27 -25.13
CA GLU A 197 -9.96 13.93 -24.87
C GLU A 197 -10.38 13.72 -23.41
N ILE A 198 -10.25 12.49 -22.89
CA ILE A 198 -10.55 12.17 -21.50
C ILE A 198 -9.66 12.96 -20.55
N ILE A 199 -8.36 13.04 -20.85
CA ILE A 199 -7.39 13.77 -20.02
C ILE A 199 -7.70 15.28 -20.01
N ASN A 200 -8.23 15.86 -21.07
CA ASN A 200 -8.57 17.28 -21.11
C ASN A 200 -9.74 17.66 -20.18
N LEU A 201 -10.48 16.71 -19.66
CA LEU A 201 -11.64 16.93 -18.76
C LEU A 201 -11.30 16.82 -17.28
N PHE A 202 -10.06 16.53 -16.90
CA PHE A 202 -9.69 16.21 -15.51
C PHE A 202 -9.36 17.47 -14.67
N PHE A 203 -9.56 17.33 -13.37
CA PHE A 203 -9.02 18.23 -12.34
C PHE A 203 -7.71 17.69 -11.75
N VAL A 204 -7.62 16.35 -11.58
CA VAL A 204 -6.42 15.64 -11.11
C VAL A 204 -6.14 14.45 -12.00
N LEU A 205 -4.91 14.33 -12.48
CA LEU A 205 -4.39 13.18 -13.22
C LEU A 205 -3.41 12.38 -12.34
N VAL A 206 -3.58 11.07 -12.28
CA VAL A 206 -2.72 10.16 -11.53
C VAL A 206 -2.27 9.00 -12.40
#